data_a62421aeef4f35b58eeb2d3cf803cff3
#
_entry.id   a62421aeef4f35b58eeb2d3cf803cff3
#
_cell.length_a   1.000
_cell.length_b   1.000
_cell.length_c   1.000
_cell.angle_alpha   90.00
_cell.angle_beta   90.00
_cell.angle_gamma   90.00
#
_symmetry.space_group_name_H-M   'P 1'
#
loop_
_entity.id
_entity.type
_entity.pdbx_description
1 polymer ?
#
loop_
_entity_poly.entity_id
_entity_poly.type
_entity_poly.pdbx_seq_one_letter_code
_entity_poly.pdbx_strand_id
1 'polypeptide(L)'
;MSIIIFPASMGSFTQNNKTVECEAESVSDCLQKLDALFPGFKEKLCDAQGKPLDSFNVYVNGENIAYLQGIETKLNNGDEMAIIPAAAAG
;
A
#
# COMPACT_ATOMS: atom_id res chain seq x y z
N MET A 1 -11.37 -6.99 -7.93
CA MET A 1 -10.37 -6.98 -6.87
C MET A 1 -9.05 -6.46 -7.39
N SER A 2 -8.31 -5.81 -6.51
CA SER A 2 -6.97 -5.35 -6.84
C SER A 2 -5.94 -6.28 -6.22
N ILE A 3 -4.77 -6.34 -6.82
CA ILE A 3 -3.67 -7.15 -6.30
C ILE A 3 -2.72 -6.20 -5.58
N ILE A 4 -2.40 -6.54 -4.34
CA ILE A 4 -1.51 -5.73 -3.51
C ILE A 4 -0.19 -6.47 -3.36
N ILE A 5 0.90 -5.79 -3.71
CA ILE A 5 2.25 -6.37 -3.64
C ILE A 5 3.00 -5.74 -2.48
N PHE A 6 3.51 -6.58 -1.59
CA PHE A 6 4.24 -6.13 -0.41
C PHE A 6 5.74 -6.30 -0.57
N PRO A 7 6.53 -5.37 0.00
CA PRO A 7 7.98 -5.59 0.02
C PRO A 7 8.34 -6.65 1.04
N ALA A 8 9.46 -7.32 0.81
CA ALA A 8 9.93 -8.35 1.72
C ALA A 8 10.18 -7.80 3.12
N SER A 9 10.54 -6.53 3.23
CA SER A 9 10.81 -5.90 4.53
C SER A 9 9.58 -5.81 5.42
N MET A 10 8.38 -5.98 4.86
CA MET A 10 7.14 -5.95 5.63
C MET A 10 6.61 -7.35 5.95
N GLY A 11 7.40 -8.39 5.72
CA GLY A 11 6.92 -9.76 5.93
C GLY A 11 6.37 -10.02 7.33
N SER A 12 6.97 -9.41 8.36
CA SER A 12 6.49 -9.60 9.73
C SER A 12 5.09 -9.00 9.94
N PHE A 13 4.69 -8.03 9.10
CA PHE A 13 3.38 -7.40 9.19
C PHE A 13 2.36 -8.05 8.28
N THR A 14 2.82 -8.77 7.27
CA THR A 14 1.93 -9.36 6.26
C THR A 14 1.91 -10.89 6.35
N GLN A 15 2.41 -11.43 7.47
CA GLN A 15 2.47 -12.87 7.71
C GLN A 15 3.21 -13.57 6.58
N ASN A 16 4.26 -12.91 6.07
CA ASN A 16 5.10 -13.40 4.98
C ASN A 16 4.36 -13.56 3.65
N ASN A 17 3.19 -12.96 3.53
CA ASN A 17 2.53 -12.91 2.23
C ASN A 17 3.22 -11.90 1.33
N LYS A 18 3.51 -12.29 0.11
CA LYS A 18 4.10 -11.37 -0.87
C LYS A 18 3.04 -10.57 -1.58
N THR A 19 1.86 -11.12 -1.74
CA THR A 19 0.74 -10.48 -2.38
C THR A 19 -0.55 -10.89 -1.69
N VAL A 20 -1.55 -10.01 -1.76
CA VAL A 20 -2.92 -10.37 -1.37
C VAL A 20 -3.87 -9.71 -2.35
N GLU A 21 -5.06 -10.23 -2.47
CA GLU A 21 -6.12 -9.60 -3.23
C GLU A 21 -7.00 -8.82 -2.26
N CYS A 22 -7.41 -7.63 -2.68
CA CYS A 22 -8.23 -6.78 -1.84
C CYS A 22 -9.25 -6.05 -2.71
N GLU A 23 -10.50 -6.03 -2.26
CA GLU A 23 -11.52 -5.26 -2.95
C GLU A 23 -11.61 -3.90 -2.28
N ALA A 24 -11.22 -2.87 -3.01
CA ALA A 24 -11.18 -1.52 -2.48
C ALA A 24 -11.47 -0.51 -3.57
N GLU A 25 -12.02 0.63 -3.19
CA GLU A 25 -12.38 1.67 -4.14
C GLU A 25 -11.28 2.72 -4.31
N SER A 26 -10.36 2.77 -3.36
CA SER A 26 -9.27 3.74 -3.38
C SER A 26 -8.09 3.18 -2.60
N VAL A 27 -6.95 3.84 -2.73
CA VAL A 27 -5.77 3.47 -1.94
C VAL A 27 -6.09 3.57 -0.45
N SER A 28 -6.75 4.65 -0.03
CA SER A 28 -7.12 4.83 1.37
C SER A 28 -8.00 3.69 1.88
N ASP A 29 -9.01 3.33 1.09
CA ASP A 29 -9.90 2.22 1.45
C ASP A 29 -9.14 0.91 1.55
N CYS A 30 -8.22 0.70 0.61
CA CYS A 30 -7.38 -0.48 0.61
C CYS A 30 -6.49 -0.55 1.85
N LEU A 31 -5.89 0.57 2.24
CA LEU A 31 -5.03 0.60 3.41
C LEU A 31 -5.81 0.29 4.68
N GLN A 32 -7.05 0.76 4.78
CA GLN A 32 -7.90 0.45 5.93
C GLN A 32 -8.20 -1.05 5.98
N LYS A 33 -8.51 -1.64 4.84
CA LYS A 33 -8.79 -3.07 4.78
C LYS A 33 -7.57 -3.92 5.07
N LEU A 34 -6.41 -3.48 4.61
CA LEU A 34 -5.16 -4.17 4.93
C LEU A 34 -4.84 -4.08 6.42
N ASP A 35 -5.15 -2.95 7.05
CA ASP A 35 -4.92 -2.80 8.49
C ASP A 35 -5.82 -3.75 9.29
N ALA A 36 -7.04 -3.97 8.83
CA ALA A 36 -7.94 -4.92 9.46
C ALA A 36 -7.43 -6.36 9.29
N LEU A 37 -6.84 -6.65 8.14
CA LEU A 37 -6.31 -7.97 7.85
C LEU A 37 -4.97 -8.22 8.56
N PHE A 38 -4.15 -7.19 8.63
CA PHE A 38 -2.83 -7.25 9.27
C PHE A 38 -2.75 -6.10 10.28
N PRO A 39 -3.19 -6.29 11.52
CA PRO A 39 -3.22 -5.21 12.50
C PRO A 39 -1.85 -4.54 12.66
N GLY A 40 -1.85 -3.21 12.64
CA GLY A 40 -0.62 -2.42 12.71
C GLY A 40 -0.02 -2.08 11.35
N PHE A 41 -0.57 -2.62 10.28
CA PHE A 41 -0.04 -2.40 8.94
C PHE A 41 -0.06 -0.92 8.56
N LYS A 42 -1.19 -0.27 8.77
CA LYS A 42 -1.35 1.12 8.39
C LYS A 42 -0.40 2.04 9.16
N GLU A 43 -0.23 1.77 10.45
CA GLU A 43 0.71 2.56 11.27
C GLU A 43 2.14 2.40 10.79
N LYS A 44 2.50 1.24 10.29
CA LYS A 44 3.83 1.00 9.79
C LYS A 44 4.07 1.74 8.47
N LEU A 45 3.03 1.90 7.67
CA LEU A 45 3.15 2.46 6.33
C LEU A 45 2.86 3.96 6.29
N CYS A 46 1.98 4.45 7.15
CA CYS A 46 1.44 5.81 7.05
C CYS A 46 1.63 6.60 8.33
N ASP A 47 1.58 7.94 8.17
CA ASP A 47 1.61 8.85 9.33
C ASP A 47 0.20 9.03 9.91
N ALA A 48 0.07 9.91 10.88
CA ALA A 48 -1.19 10.15 11.58
C ALA A 48 -2.29 10.69 10.67
N GLN A 49 -1.92 11.34 9.56
CA GLN A 49 -2.87 11.85 8.60
C GLN A 49 -3.21 10.84 7.50
N GLY A 50 -2.64 9.65 7.57
CA GLY A 50 -2.91 8.62 6.59
C GLY A 50 -2.05 8.70 5.34
N LYS A 51 -1.06 9.58 5.33
CA LYS A 51 -0.14 9.66 4.19
C LYS A 51 0.97 8.63 4.33
N PRO A 52 1.40 8.01 3.23
CA PRO A 52 2.54 7.10 3.30
C PRO A 52 3.77 7.81 3.85
N LEU A 53 4.51 7.10 4.70
CA LEU A 53 5.75 7.63 5.25
C LEU A 53 6.79 7.79 4.15
N ASP A 54 7.76 8.68 4.37
CA ASP A 54 8.83 8.91 3.41
C ASP A 54 9.65 7.65 3.12
N SER A 55 9.61 6.69 4.02
CA SER A 55 10.36 5.44 3.83
C SER A 55 9.68 4.46 2.87
N PHE A 56 8.48 4.79 2.38
CA PHE A 56 7.77 3.93 1.43
C PHE A 56 7.18 4.73 0.29
N ASN A 57 7.11 4.10 -0.86
CA ASN A 57 6.35 4.63 -2.00
C ASN A 57 5.26 3.64 -2.35
N VAL A 58 4.11 4.16 -2.77
CA VAL A 58 2.99 3.34 -3.21
C VAL A 58 2.76 3.62 -4.69
N TYR A 59 2.69 2.57 -5.48
CA TYR A 59 2.48 2.66 -6.92
C TYR A 59 1.18 1.98 -7.29
N VAL A 60 0.42 2.60 -8.17
CA VAL A 60 -0.77 1.97 -8.76
C VAL A 60 -0.49 1.80 -10.24
N ASN A 61 -0.46 0.55 -10.69
CA ASN A 61 -0.15 0.21 -12.08
C ASN A 61 1.15 0.84 -12.56
N GLY A 62 2.14 0.88 -11.68
CA GLY A 62 3.46 1.40 -12.01
C GLY A 62 3.64 2.89 -11.84
N GLU A 63 2.60 3.62 -11.40
CA GLU A 63 2.71 5.06 -11.18
C GLU A 63 2.64 5.38 -9.70
N ASN A 64 3.59 6.18 -9.24
CA ASN A 64 3.62 6.62 -7.85
C ASN A 64 2.38 7.46 -7.57
N ILE A 65 1.66 7.15 -6.50
CA ILE A 65 0.42 7.85 -6.17
C ILE A 65 0.64 9.34 -5.88
N ALA A 66 1.86 9.73 -5.55
CA ALA A 66 2.18 11.15 -5.35
C ALA A 66 1.96 11.97 -6.62
N TYR A 67 2.05 11.32 -7.78
CA TYR A 67 1.79 11.96 -9.07
C TYR A 67 0.36 11.75 -9.54
N LEU A 68 -0.43 11.07 -8.75
CA LEU A 68 -1.84 10.84 -9.00
C LEU A 68 -2.62 11.64 -7.96
N GLN A 69 -3.48 10.98 -7.20
CA GLN A 69 -4.29 11.67 -6.18
C GLN A 69 -3.91 11.23 -4.76
N GLY A 70 -2.66 10.82 -4.57
CA GLY A 70 -2.22 10.35 -3.26
C GLY A 70 -3.07 9.18 -2.79
N ILE A 71 -3.41 9.15 -1.50
CA ILE A 71 -4.23 8.08 -0.96
C ILE A 71 -5.66 8.09 -1.47
N GLU A 72 -6.07 9.19 -2.12
CA GLU A 72 -7.40 9.27 -2.73
C GLU A 72 -7.43 8.66 -4.13
N THR A 73 -6.29 8.19 -4.63
CA THR A 73 -6.22 7.55 -5.94
C THR A 73 -7.19 6.37 -5.99
N LYS A 74 -8.01 6.33 -7.03
CA LYS A 74 -8.99 5.27 -7.18
C LYS A 74 -8.35 3.97 -7.60
N LEU A 75 -8.90 2.88 -7.11
CA LEU A 75 -8.52 1.53 -7.51
C LEU A 75 -9.69 0.89 -8.23
N ASN A 76 -9.41 0.35 -9.40
CA ASN A 76 -10.41 -0.36 -10.19
C ASN A 76 -10.11 -1.86 -10.18
N ASN A 77 -11.10 -2.63 -10.57
CA ASN A 77 -10.92 -4.08 -10.63
C ASN A 77 -9.75 -4.43 -11.55
N GLY A 78 -8.85 -5.25 -11.05
CA GLY A 78 -7.67 -5.66 -11.83
C GLY A 78 -6.45 -4.76 -11.65
N ASP A 79 -6.58 -3.67 -10.92
CA ASP A 79 -5.41 -2.80 -10.68
C ASP A 79 -4.40 -3.47 -9.76
N GLU A 80 -3.16 -3.06 -9.89
CA GLU A 80 -2.07 -3.56 -9.08
C GLU A 80 -1.52 -2.42 -8.24
N MET A 81 -1.49 -2.61 -6.93
CA MET A 81 -0.92 -1.64 -6.00
C MET A 81 0.33 -2.23 -5.39
N ALA A 82 1.47 -1.61 -5.62
CA ALA A 82 2.74 -2.07 -5.09
C ALA A 82 3.24 -1.12 -4.01
N ILE A 83 3.67 -1.69 -2.89
CA ILE A 83 4.29 -0.93 -1.81
C ILE A 83 5.78 -1.21 -1.86
N ILE A 84 6.56 -0.17 -2.09
CA ILE A 84 7.99 -0.31 -2.32
C ILE A 84 8.75 0.57 -1.34
N PRO A 85 9.77 0.04 -0.64
CA PRO A 85 10.59 0.88 0.22
C PRO A 85 11.19 1.99 -0.62
N ALA A 86 11.12 3.19 -0.12
CA ALA A 86 11.82 4.29 -0.73
C ALA A 86 13.28 3.90 -0.70
N ALA A 87 13.82 3.78 -1.84
CA ALA A 87 15.14 3.30 -2.01
C ALA A 87 15.99 3.93 -0.99
N ALA A 88 16.20 3.22 0.02
CA ALA A 88 16.97 3.69 1.02
C ALA A 88 18.06 4.43 0.36
N ALA A 89 17.74 5.37 -0.17
CA ALA A 89 18.65 6.26 -0.61
C ALA A 89 20.02 5.78 -0.50
N GLY A 90 20.04 4.85 -0.79
CA GLY A 90 21.35 4.37 -0.69
C GLY A 90 21.95 4.11 0.13
#